data_c4aae59645c50ded02f363fa60d27490
#
_entry.id   c4aae59645c50ded02f363fa60d27490
#
_cell.length_a   1.000
_cell.length_b   1.000
_cell.length_c   1.000
_cell.angle_alpha   90.00
_cell.angle_beta   90.00
_cell.angle_gamma   90.00
#
_symmetry.space_group_name_H-M   'P 1'
#
loop_
_entity.id
_entity.type
_entity.pdbx_description
1 polymer ?
#
loop_
_entity_poly.entity_id
_entity_poly.type
_entity_poly.pdbx_seq_one_letter_code
_entity_poly.pdbx_strand_id
1 'polypeptide(L)'
;MPVAFRIRRATLADLPVLVALERRAFTTDHLSPRQYRHHLTNPRALVLAAVDRGGLLGKAVALFRKDSDIARLYSIAVDDAARGRGIAKALLRAVERGARARGCTRMRLEVAQKNAGAIALYERLGYRRFGAYACFYEDGTDAWRYEKTLRAEKSTSRSP
;
A
#
# COMPACT_ATOMS: atom_id res chain seq x y z
N MET A 1 -26.28 8.09 -0.40
CA MET A 1 -25.26 8.08 -1.46
C MET A 1 -23.89 7.92 -0.83
N PRO A 2 -23.13 6.88 -1.18
CA PRO A 2 -21.76 6.83 -0.73
C PRO A 2 -21.00 8.02 -1.31
N VAL A 3 -20.26 8.70 -0.45
CA VAL A 3 -19.41 9.81 -0.89
C VAL A 3 -18.26 9.19 -1.68
N ALA A 4 -18.09 9.61 -2.92
CA ALA A 4 -17.02 9.14 -3.78
C ALA A 4 -15.67 9.59 -3.21
N PHE A 5 -14.70 8.70 -3.23
CA PHE A 5 -13.32 9.02 -2.95
C PHE A 5 -12.48 8.84 -4.22
N ARG A 6 -11.29 9.41 -4.23
CA ARG A 6 -10.35 9.22 -5.33
C ARG A 6 -8.97 8.87 -4.78
N ILE A 7 -8.21 8.17 -5.61
CA ILE A 7 -6.81 7.86 -5.33
C ILE A 7 -5.95 8.82 -6.16
N ARG A 8 -4.98 9.45 -5.52
CA ARG A 8 -4.00 10.31 -6.19
C ARG A 8 -2.62 10.11 -5.58
N ARG A 9 -1.59 10.59 -6.27
CA ARG A 9 -0.26 10.64 -5.68
C ARG A 9 -0.24 11.66 -4.55
N ALA A 10 0.39 11.28 -3.44
CA ALA A 10 0.64 12.20 -2.35
C ALA A 10 1.80 13.13 -2.70
N THR A 11 1.78 14.34 -2.14
CA THR A 11 2.82 15.35 -2.30
C THR A 11 3.35 15.77 -0.93
N LEU A 12 4.41 16.58 -0.91
CA LEU A 12 4.93 17.12 0.35
C LEU A 12 3.89 17.91 1.14
N ALA A 13 2.93 18.51 0.47
CA ALA A 13 1.81 19.20 1.13
C ALA A 13 0.97 18.27 1.99
N ASP A 14 0.94 16.98 1.68
CA ASP A 14 0.19 15.97 2.44
C ASP A 14 0.92 15.49 3.69
N LEU A 15 2.18 15.89 3.90
CA LEU A 15 3.00 15.36 4.99
C LEU A 15 2.32 15.42 6.36
N PRO A 16 1.73 16.57 6.79
CA PRO A 16 1.10 16.62 8.11
C PRO A 16 -0.05 15.64 8.29
N VAL A 17 -0.91 15.49 7.28
CA VAL A 17 -2.07 14.59 7.36
C VAL A 17 -1.65 13.11 7.26
N LEU A 18 -0.59 12.81 6.50
CA LEU A 18 -0.02 11.46 6.44
C LEU A 18 0.55 11.05 7.79
N VAL A 19 1.30 11.93 8.44
CA VAL A 19 1.87 11.70 9.77
C VAL A 19 0.77 11.51 10.81
N ALA A 20 -0.30 12.30 10.75
CA ALA A 20 -1.41 12.17 11.66
C ALA A 20 -2.14 10.82 11.49
N LEU A 21 -2.37 10.39 10.25
CA LEU A 21 -2.97 9.09 9.97
C LEU A 21 -2.08 7.95 10.49
N GLU A 22 -0.77 8.04 10.26
CA GLU A 22 0.19 7.05 10.73
C GLU A 22 0.07 6.82 12.23
N ARG A 23 0.01 7.91 13.01
CA ARG A 23 -0.09 7.86 14.46
C ARG A 23 -1.42 7.24 14.94
N ARG A 24 -2.50 7.48 14.23
CA ARG A 24 -3.81 6.91 14.56
C ARG A 24 -3.91 5.43 14.17
N ALA A 25 -3.33 5.06 13.03
CA ALA A 25 -3.51 3.72 12.45
C ALA A 25 -2.59 2.67 13.08
N PHE A 26 -1.44 3.07 13.60
CA PHE A 26 -0.42 2.15 14.11
C PHE A 26 -0.02 2.52 15.54
N THR A 27 0.15 1.52 16.39
CA THR A 27 0.68 1.69 17.75
C THR A 27 2.19 1.59 17.78
N THR A 28 2.77 0.84 16.84
CA THR A 28 4.21 0.64 16.69
C THR A 28 4.58 0.71 15.21
N ASP A 29 5.86 0.69 14.90
CA ASP A 29 6.35 0.64 13.51
C ASP A 29 5.88 1.82 12.66
N HIS A 30 5.80 2.99 13.28
CA HIS A 30 5.38 4.21 12.58
C HIS A 30 6.41 4.65 11.54
N LEU A 31 5.91 5.07 10.37
CA LEU A 31 6.70 5.88 9.47
C LEU A 31 6.85 7.28 10.09
N SER A 32 8.09 7.72 10.26
CA SER A 32 8.40 9.04 10.81
C SER A 32 8.16 10.13 9.75
N PRO A 33 8.02 11.41 10.16
CA PRO A 33 7.96 12.51 9.20
C PRO A 33 9.14 12.53 8.24
N ARG A 34 10.35 12.20 8.73
CA ARG A 34 11.55 12.13 7.90
C ARG A 34 11.47 11.04 6.84
N GLN A 35 10.96 9.87 7.21
CA GLN A 35 10.75 8.76 6.27
C GLN A 35 9.71 9.12 5.22
N TYR A 36 8.59 9.72 5.60
CA TYR A 36 7.59 10.20 4.65
C TYR A 36 8.17 11.22 3.68
N ARG A 37 8.93 12.19 4.18
CA ARG A 37 9.56 13.18 3.32
C ARG A 37 10.50 12.52 2.31
N HIS A 38 11.27 11.53 2.76
CA HIS A 38 12.14 10.76 1.89
C HIS A 38 11.35 10.02 0.80
N HIS A 39 10.29 9.30 1.16
CA HIS A 39 9.49 8.56 0.20
C HIS A 39 8.74 9.47 -0.78
N LEU A 40 8.25 10.61 -0.32
CA LEU A 40 7.53 11.56 -1.16
C LEU A 40 8.42 12.20 -2.24
N THR A 41 9.72 12.23 -2.04
CA THR A 41 10.69 12.81 -2.97
C THR A 41 11.56 11.78 -3.69
N ASN A 42 11.41 10.49 -3.36
CA ASN A 42 12.21 9.42 -3.96
C ASN A 42 11.48 8.86 -5.19
N PRO A 43 12.11 8.90 -6.40
CA PRO A 43 11.50 8.36 -7.61
C PRO A 43 11.27 6.83 -7.56
N ARG A 44 11.92 6.13 -6.62
CA ARG A 44 11.73 4.69 -6.40
C ARG A 44 10.71 4.38 -5.31
N ALA A 45 9.94 5.37 -4.91
CA ALA A 45 8.81 5.19 -4.01
C ALA A 45 7.55 5.73 -4.67
N LEU A 46 6.44 5.10 -4.37
CA LEU A 46 5.12 5.56 -4.78
C LEU A 46 4.29 5.73 -3.51
N VAL A 47 3.90 6.96 -3.21
CA VAL A 47 3.02 7.26 -2.08
C VAL A 47 1.68 7.69 -2.64
N LEU A 48 0.63 6.92 -2.31
CA LEU A 48 -0.73 7.19 -2.76
C LEU A 48 -1.60 7.62 -1.59
N ALA A 49 -2.49 8.55 -1.87
CA ALA A 49 -3.48 9.05 -0.93
C ALA A 49 -4.88 8.77 -1.46
N ALA A 50 -5.74 8.25 -0.59
CA ALA A 50 -7.18 8.18 -0.84
C ALA A 50 -7.81 9.37 -0.16
N VAL A 51 -8.54 10.18 -0.91
CA VAL A 51 -9.07 11.45 -0.42
C VAL A 51 -10.53 11.63 -0.84
N ASP A 52 -11.27 12.36 -0.01
CA ASP A 52 -12.58 12.90 -0.37
C ASP A 52 -12.66 14.37 0.09
N ARG A 53 -13.86 14.93 0.09
CA ARG A 53 -14.06 16.33 0.53
C ARG A 53 -13.63 16.58 1.97
N GLY A 54 -13.68 15.55 2.83
CA GLY A 54 -13.29 15.64 4.25
C GLY A 54 -11.80 15.52 4.48
N GLY A 55 -11.01 15.18 3.47
CA GLY A 55 -9.56 15.05 3.56
C GLY A 55 -9.05 13.64 3.32
N LEU A 56 -7.95 13.30 3.98
CA LEU A 56 -7.27 12.03 3.81
C LEU A 56 -8.02 10.89 4.50
N LEU A 57 -8.31 9.84 3.73
CA LEU A 57 -9.01 8.63 4.20
C LEU A 57 -8.07 7.45 4.38
N GLY A 58 -6.98 7.41 3.63
CA GLY A 58 -6.04 6.31 3.65
C GLY A 58 -4.81 6.60 2.83
N LYS A 59 -3.80 5.74 2.96
CA LYS A 59 -2.54 5.90 2.25
C LYS A 59 -1.95 4.53 1.92
N ALA A 60 -1.08 4.51 0.92
CA ALA A 60 -0.24 3.36 0.62
C ALA A 60 1.14 3.83 0.20
N VAL A 61 2.16 3.07 0.59
CA VAL A 61 3.55 3.32 0.21
C VAL A 61 4.08 2.05 -0.44
N ALA A 62 4.56 2.17 -1.67
CA ALA A 62 5.23 1.09 -2.38
C ALA A 62 6.67 1.49 -2.68
N LEU A 63 7.58 0.54 -2.61
CA LEU A 63 9.00 0.74 -2.85
C LEU A 63 9.46 -0.13 -4.02
N PHE A 64 10.39 0.42 -4.80
CA PHE A 64 10.95 -0.23 -5.98
C PHE A 64 12.47 -0.21 -5.90
N ARG A 65 13.10 -1.32 -6.29
CA ARG A 65 14.56 -1.39 -6.36
C ARG A 65 15.01 -1.27 -7.80
N LYS A 66 16.16 -0.62 -8.00
CA LYS A 66 16.84 -0.61 -9.28
C LYS A 66 17.14 -2.06 -9.69
N ASP A 67 16.95 -2.35 -10.97
CA ASP A 67 17.26 -3.67 -11.55
C ASP A 67 16.47 -4.84 -10.94
N SER A 68 15.30 -4.56 -10.35
CA SER A 68 14.40 -5.58 -9.83
C SER A 68 13.01 -5.41 -10.42
N ASP A 69 12.38 -6.53 -10.76
CA ASP A 69 10.99 -6.57 -11.23
C ASP A 69 10.00 -6.85 -10.08
N ILE A 70 10.48 -6.77 -8.84
CA ILE A 70 9.66 -7.00 -7.65
C ILE A 70 9.38 -5.67 -6.97
N ALA A 71 8.09 -5.31 -6.86
CA ALA A 71 7.64 -4.18 -6.06
C ALA A 71 7.31 -4.65 -4.65
N ARG A 72 7.48 -3.76 -3.68
CA ARG A 72 7.13 -4.05 -2.29
C ARG A 72 6.09 -3.06 -1.80
N LEU A 73 4.95 -3.58 -1.33
CA LEU A 73 4.02 -2.77 -0.56
C LEU A 73 4.61 -2.61 0.84
N TYR A 74 5.07 -1.41 1.15
CA TYR A 74 5.76 -1.13 2.41
C TYR A 74 4.80 -0.81 3.54
N SER A 75 3.72 -0.08 3.24
CA SER A 75 2.73 0.33 4.24
C SER A 75 1.40 0.63 3.57
N ILE A 76 0.31 0.28 4.24
CA ILE A 76 -1.05 0.65 3.84
C ILE A 76 -1.87 0.88 5.10
N ALA A 77 -2.66 1.94 5.10
CA ALA A 77 -3.55 2.24 6.22
C ALA A 77 -4.79 2.98 5.72
N VAL A 78 -5.91 2.69 6.36
CA VAL A 78 -7.18 3.38 6.15
C VAL A 78 -7.65 3.92 7.49
N ASP A 79 -8.09 5.16 7.53
CA ASP A 79 -8.67 5.76 8.74
C ASP A 79 -9.86 4.92 9.21
N ASP A 80 -9.95 4.67 10.51
CA ASP A 80 -11.04 3.87 11.09
C ASP A 80 -12.42 4.40 10.69
N ALA A 81 -12.58 5.73 10.65
CA ALA A 81 -13.82 6.37 10.26
C ALA A 81 -14.22 6.09 8.80
N ALA A 82 -13.27 5.64 7.98
CA ALA A 82 -13.49 5.39 6.54
C ALA A 82 -13.53 3.90 6.19
N ARG A 83 -13.52 3.01 7.18
CA ARG A 83 -13.56 1.57 6.93
C ARG A 83 -14.88 1.16 6.28
N GLY A 84 -14.85 0.05 5.53
CA GLY A 84 -16.03 -0.51 4.88
C GLY A 84 -16.40 0.15 3.56
N ARG A 85 -15.54 1.05 3.04
CA ARG A 85 -15.78 1.76 1.78
C ARG A 85 -14.97 1.23 0.59
N GLY A 86 -14.18 0.16 0.80
CA GLY A 86 -13.33 -0.41 -0.25
C GLY A 86 -12.06 0.38 -0.53
N ILE A 87 -11.64 1.25 0.37
CA ILE A 87 -10.48 2.13 0.19
C ILE A 87 -9.18 1.34 0.13
N ALA A 88 -8.97 0.36 1.03
CA ALA A 88 -7.77 -0.46 1.05
C ALA A 88 -7.61 -1.23 -0.26
N LYS A 89 -8.70 -1.83 -0.76
CA LYS A 89 -8.71 -2.53 -2.04
C LYS A 89 -8.35 -1.57 -3.19
N ALA A 90 -8.93 -0.38 -3.20
CA ALA A 90 -8.67 0.62 -4.24
C ALA A 90 -7.22 1.09 -4.21
N LEU A 91 -6.66 1.34 -3.01
CA LEU A 91 -5.26 1.70 -2.84
C LEU A 91 -4.33 0.58 -3.35
N LEU A 92 -4.61 -0.66 -2.98
CA LEU A 92 -3.78 -1.79 -3.38
C LEU A 92 -3.80 -1.99 -4.90
N ARG A 93 -4.96 -1.89 -5.52
CA ARG A 93 -5.07 -1.97 -6.98
C ARG A 93 -4.33 -0.82 -7.68
N ALA A 94 -4.36 0.38 -7.11
CA ALA A 94 -3.63 1.51 -7.66
C ALA A 94 -2.10 1.32 -7.53
N VAL A 95 -1.64 0.76 -6.43
CA VAL A 95 -0.23 0.40 -6.24
C VAL A 95 0.19 -0.65 -7.27
N GLU A 96 -0.64 -1.66 -7.50
CA GLU A 96 -0.36 -2.70 -8.50
C GLU A 96 -0.26 -2.12 -9.90
N ARG A 97 -1.15 -1.19 -10.27
CA ARG A 97 -1.05 -0.49 -11.56
C ARG A 97 0.25 0.30 -11.69
N GLY A 98 0.62 1.01 -10.63
CA GLY A 98 1.88 1.75 -10.60
C GLY A 98 3.11 0.85 -10.73
N ALA A 99 3.06 -0.32 -10.09
CA ALA A 99 4.12 -1.31 -10.20
C ALA A 99 4.22 -1.89 -11.63
N ARG A 100 3.09 -2.23 -12.23
CA ARG A 100 3.07 -2.70 -13.64
C ARG A 100 3.59 -1.65 -14.60
N ALA A 101 3.24 -0.39 -14.40
CA ALA A 101 3.71 0.71 -15.23
C ALA A 101 5.23 0.87 -15.17
N ARG A 102 5.87 0.42 -14.08
CA ARG A 102 7.32 0.43 -13.90
C ARG A 102 8.00 -0.85 -14.36
N GLY A 103 7.25 -1.80 -14.94
CA GLY A 103 7.77 -3.07 -15.41
C GLY A 103 7.88 -4.16 -14.34
N CYS A 104 7.29 -3.95 -13.17
CA CYS A 104 7.29 -4.98 -12.12
C CYS A 104 6.35 -6.11 -12.47
N THR A 105 6.78 -7.34 -12.19
CA THR A 105 6.04 -8.56 -12.46
C THR A 105 5.50 -9.22 -11.19
N ARG A 106 5.94 -8.75 -10.02
CA ARG A 106 5.51 -9.27 -8.72
C ARG A 106 5.37 -8.15 -7.71
N MET A 107 4.42 -8.34 -6.81
CA MET A 107 4.26 -7.52 -5.61
C MET A 107 4.47 -8.40 -4.38
N ARG A 108 5.29 -7.92 -3.45
CA ARG A 108 5.51 -8.58 -2.16
C ARG A 108 5.13 -7.66 -1.01
N LEU A 109 4.70 -8.26 0.07
CA LEU A 109 4.37 -7.54 1.30
C LEU A 109 4.59 -8.41 2.53
N GLU A 110 4.71 -7.76 3.67
CA GLU A 110 4.71 -8.41 4.98
C GLU A 110 3.47 -7.97 5.75
N VAL A 111 2.88 -8.91 6.49
CA VAL A 111 1.71 -8.65 7.32
C VAL A 111 1.86 -9.37 8.66
N ALA A 112 1.46 -8.72 9.75
CA ALA A 112 1.49 -9.34 11.07
C ALA A 112 0.60 -10.59 11.09
N GLN A 113 1.11 -11.68 11.65
CA GLN A 113 0.39 -12.95 11.70
C GLN A 113 -0.97 -12.84 12.40
N LYS A 114 -1.09 -11.90 13.33
CA LYS A 114 -2.33 -11.65 14.08
C LYS A 114 -3.32 -10.73 13.36
N ASN A 115 -2.93 -10.12 12.23
CA ASN A 115 -3.80 -9.19 11.49
C ASN A 115 -4.70 -9.94 10.52
N ALA A 116 -5.75 -10.57 11.08
CA ALA A 116 -6.67 -11.41 10.30
C ALA A 116 -7.39 -10.64 9.19
N GLY A 117 -7.76 -9.39 9.44
CA GLY A 117 -8.46 -8.57 8.46
C GLY A 117 -7.61 -8.26 7.23
N ALA A 118 -6.36 -7.87 7.43
CA ALA A 118 -5.43 -7.60 6.34
C ALA A 118 -5.10 -8.89 5.57
N ILE A 119 -4.86 -10.00 6.27
CA ILE A 119 -4.60 -11.29 5.64
C ILE A 119 -5.77 -11.69 4.73
N ALA A 120 -7.00 -11.58 5.21
CA ALA A 120 -8.18 -11.90 4.42
C ALA A 120 -8.27 -11.03 3.16
N LEU A 121 -7.97 -9.74 3.28
CA LEU A 121 -7.96 -8.82 2.15
C LEU A 121 -6.93 -9.24 1.10
N TYR A 122 -5.69 -9.49 1.53
CA TYR A 122 -4.62 -9.86 0.61
C TYR A 122 -4.91 -11.17 -0.10
N GLU A 123 -5.35 -12.20 0.64
CA GLU A 123 -5.69 -13.49 0.04
C GLU A 123 -6.84 -13.37 -0.95
N ARG A 124 -7.84 -12.56 -0.65
CA ARG A 124 -8.97 -12.30 -1.56
C ARG A 124 -8.53 -11.62 -2.85
N LEU A 125 -7.48 -10.79 -2.78
CA LEU A 125 -6.95 -10.08 -3.94
C LEU A 125 -5.87 -10.86 -4.69
N GLY A 126 -5.67 -12.13 -4.33
CA GLY A 126 -4.79 -13.02 -5.07
C GLY A 126 -3.36 -13.14 -4.53
N TYR A 127 -3.10 -12.59 -3.36
CA TYR A 127 -1.79 -12.75 -2.71
C TYR A 127 -1.70 -14.11 -2.07
N ARG A 128 -0.52 -14.74 -2.15
CA ARG A 128 -0.24 -16.05 -1.56
C ARG A 128 0.94 -15.96 -0.62
N ARG A 129 0.80 -16.60 0.53
CA ARG A 129 1.88 -16.69 1.51
C ARG A 129 3.01 -17.55 0.96
N PHE A 130 4.25 -17.05 1.06
CA PHE A 130 5.43 -17.79 0.59
C PHE A 130 6.54 -17.85 1.65
N GLY A 131 6.37 -17.22 2.80
CA GLY A 131 7.39 -17.22 3.84
C GLY A 131 6.96 -16.50 5.09
N ALA A 132 7.89 -16.36 6.01
CA ALA A 132 7.70 -15.68 7.27
C ALA A 132 9.00 -15.01 7.72
N TYR A 133 8.88 -13.94 8.52
CA TYR A 133 9.97 -13.35 9.26
C TYR A 133 9.64 -13.40 10.75
N ALA A 134 10.52 -14.04 11.55
CA ALA A 134 10.38 -14.06 12.99
C ALA A 134 10.74 -12.69 13.57
N CYS A 135 9.99 -12.26 14.60
CA CYS A 135 10.26 -11.01 15.33
C CYS A 135 10.41 -9.79 14.41
N PHE A 136 9.56 -9.69 13.40
CA PHE A 136 9.66 -8.66 12.37
C PHE A 136 9.26 -7.26 12.87
N TYR A 137 8.25 -7.20 13.73
CA TYR A 137 7.72 -5.93 14.24
C TYR A 137 8.35 -5.57 15.59
N GLU A 138 8.29 -4.29 15.95
CA GLU A 138 8.87 -3.78 17.20
C GLU A 138 8.33 -4.49 18.44
N ASP A 139 7.08 -4.95 18.40
CA ASP A 139 6.46 -5.68 19.52
C ASP A 139 6.83 -7.17 19.56
N GLY A 140 7.73 -7.62 18.70
CA GLY A 140 8.18 -9.00 18.60
C GLY A 140 7.25 -9.91 17.80
N THR A 141 6.18 -9.38 17.20
CA THR A 141 5.25 -10.15 16.37
C THR A 141 5.91 -10.62 15.10
N ASP A 142 5.65 -11.87 14.72
CA ASP A 142 6.11 -12.43 13.45
C ASP A 142 5.28 -11.89 12.29
N ALA A 143 5.89 -11.86 11.11
CA ALA A 143 5.23 -11.47 9.87
C ALA A 143 5.09 -12.66 8.94
N TRP A 144 3.93 -12.76 8.28
CA TRP A 144 3.78 -13.57 7.07
C TRP A 144 4.26 -12.75 5.88
N ARG A 145 4.89 -13.44 4.91
CA ARG A 145 5.27 -12.85 3.63
C ARG A 145 4.32 -13.32 2.55
N TYR A 146 3.77 -12.37 1.79
CA TYR A 146 2.83 -12.64 0.70
C TYR A 146 3.37 -12.11 -0.61
N GLU A 147 2.99 -12.77 -1.69
CA GLU A 147 3.40 -12.42 -3.04
C GLU A 147 2.22 -12.57 -4.00
N LYS A 148 2.18 -11.68 -4.98
CA LYS A 148 1.24 -11.77 -6.09
C LYS A 148 1.97 -11.53 -7.40
N THR A 149 1.72 -12.37 -8.40
CA THR A 149 2.18 -12.13 -9.77
C THR A 149 1.32 -11.04 -10.39
N LEU A 150 1.97 -10.02 -10.94
CA LEU A 150 1.32 -8.92 -11.63
C LEU A 150 1.34 -9.22 -13.12
N ARG A 151 0.18 -9.46 -13.68
CA ARG A 151 0.07 -9.65 -15.13
C ARG A 151 0.03 -8.30 -15.81
N ALA A 152 0.71 -8.20 -16.96
CA ALA A 152 0.55 -7.04 -17.83
C ALA A 152 -0.94 -6.86 -18.13
N GLU A 153 -1.42 -5.62 -18.10
CA GLU A 153 -2.78 -5.33 -18.55
C GLU A 153 -2.89 -5.81 -19.98
N LYS A 154 -3.91 -6.63 -20.26
CA LYS A 154 -4.21 -7.00 -21.62
C LYS A 154 -4.47 -5.69 -22.36
N SER A 155 -3.57 -5.37 -23.28
CA SER A 155 -3.81 -4.30 -24.24
C SER A 155 -5.17 -4.57 -24.87
N THR A 156 -6.11 -3.66 -24.69
CA THR A 156 -7.38 -3.68 -25.41
C THR A 156 -7.20 -3.18 -26.85
N SER A 157 -5.99 -3.24 -27.39
CA SER A 157 -5.79 -2.99 -28.81
C SER A 157 -6.53 -4.07 -29.56
N ARG A 158 -7.75 -3.75 -29.94
CA ARG A 158 -8.44 -4.52 -30.96
C ARG A 158 -7.61 -4.41 -32.20
N SER A 159 -7.09 -5.52 -32.63
CA SER A 159 -6.60 -5.62 -34.00
C SER A 159 -7.71 -5.19 -34.94
N PRO A 160 -7.43 -4.37 -35.93
CA PRO A 160 -8.44 -4.00 -36.93
C PRO A 160 -8.98 -5.24 -37.63
#